data_4571d7a072e3f8ef13a50c7ff50476f3
#
_entry.id   4571d7a072e3f8ef13a50c7ff50476f3
#
_cell.length_a   1.000
_cell.length_b   1.000
_cell.length_c   1.000
_cell.angle_alpha   90.00
_cell.angle_beta   90.00
_cell.angle_gamma   90.00
#
_symmetry.space_group_name_H-M   'P 1'
#
loop_
_entity.id
_entity.type
_entity.pdbx_description
1 polymer ?
#
loop_
_entity_poly.entity_id
_entity_poly.type
_entity_poly.pdbx_seq_one_letter_code
_entity_poly.pdbx_strand_id
1 'polypeptide(L)'
;MGGVTAGQFCLDDRRCAAGLNLDGIPQYGTMIDRPLSRPFLMVYSARPGRAGASDAIYRRAAAPYYRIDVGKTLHLDFSDMIFWGGPLHDRGALGTLAPVRAAEITRAIVRQYFDQMLSSRRSPLLAGESTFPEVTVRRISPAGR
;
A
#
# COMPACT_ATOMS: atom_id res chain seq x y z
N MET A 1 -8.31 -9.39 -2.84
CA MET A 1 -7.55 -10.56 -3.37
C MET A 1 -6.22 -10.12 -4.00
N GLY A 2 -6.19 -9.21 -4.98
CA GLY A 2 -5.00 -8.85 -5.76
C GLY A 2 -3.73 -8.52 -4.97
N GLY A 3 -3.84 -7.80 -3.86
CA GLY A 3 -2.66 -7.47 -3.04
C GLY A 3 -2.00 -8.68 -2.38
N VAL A 4 -2.79 -9.68 -1.98
CA VAL A 4 -2.26 -10.95 -1.46
C VAL A 4 -1.56 -11.73 -2.57
N THR A 5 -2.16 -11.77 -3.75
CA THR A 5 -1.57 -12.41 -4.93
C THR A 5 -0.24 -11.75 -5.32
N ALA A 6 -0.17 -10.41 -5.30
CA ALA A 6 1.07 -9.69 -5.56
C ALA A 6 2.17 -10.04 -4.55
N GLY A 7 1.82 -10.12 -3.27
CA GLY A 7 2.77 -10.53 -2.23
C GLY A 7 3.24 -11.97 -2.39
N GLN A 8 2.32 -12.89 -2.66
CA GLN A 8 2.67 -14.30 -2.91
C GLN A 8 3.55 -14.45 -4.15
N PHE A 9 3.23 -13.73 -5.23
CA PHE A 9 4.07 -13.71 -6.42
C PHE A 9 5.49 -13.25 -6.11
N CYS A 10 5.65 -12.18 -5.32
CA CYS A 10 6.98 -11.68 -4.95
C CYS A 10 7.76 -12.61 -3.99
N LEU A 11 7.07 -13.52 -3.30
CA LEU A 11 7.71 -14.56 -2.50
C LEU A 11 8.21 -15.74 -3.34
N ASP A 12 7.45 -16.12 -4.36
CA ASP A 12 7.63 -17.38 -5.07
C ASP A 12 8.35 -17.20 -6.42
N ASP A 13 8.22 -16.02 -7.05
CA ASP A 13 8.78 -15.79 -8.38
C ASP A 13 9.97 -14.83 -8.34
N ARG A 14 11.12 -15.29 -8.79
CA ARG A 14 12.38 -14.52 -8.83
C ARG A 14 12.32 -13.33 -9.79
N ARG A 15 11.37 -13.28 -10.71
CA ARG A 15 11.16 -12.15 -11.63
C ARG A 15 10.50 -10.95 -10.95
N CYS A 16 9.90 -11.13 -9.75
CA CYS A 16 9.38 -10.00 -9.00
C CYS A 16 10.53 -9.05 -8.61
N ALA A 17 10.51 -7.85 -9.14
CA ALA A 17 11.46 -6.80 -8.79
C ALA A 17 10.95 -5.94 -7.62
N ALA A 18 9.65 -5.67 -7.57
CA ALA A 18 8.96 -4.94 -6.50
C ALA A 18 7.46 -5.23 -6.54
N GLY A 19 6.77 -5.15 -5.41
CA GLY A 19 5.33 -5.35 -5.33
C GLY A 19 4.63 -4.32 -4.46
N LEU A 20 3.32 -4.21 -4.63
CA LEU A 20 2.48 -3.38 -3.77
C LEU A 20 1.11 -4.01 -3.49
N ASN A 21 0.52 -3.60 -2.40
CA ASN A 21 -0.82 -3.98 -1.98
C ASN A 21 -1.63 -2.73 -1.64
N LEU A 22 -2.73 -2.50 -2.34
CA LEU A 22 -3.69 -1.44 -2.06
C LEU A 22 -4.78 -1.97 -1.12
N ASP A 23 -4.60 -1.77 0.17
CA ASP A 23 -5.52 -2.08 1.25
C ASP A 23 -6.04 -3.54 1.30
N GLY A 24 -5.33 -4.47 0.65
CA GLY A 24 -5.64 -5.91 0.74
C GLY A 24 -5.31 -6.47 2.14
N ILE A 25 -5.99 -7.55 2.51
CA ILE A 25 -5.77 -8.23 3.80
C ILE A 25 -4.62 -9.23 3.62
N PRO A 26 -3.45 -9.06 4.26
CA PRO A 26 -2.28 -9.88 4.03
C PRO A 26 -2.35 -11.30 4.61
N GLN A 27 -3.28 -11.56 5.53
CA GLN A 27 -3.35 -12.81 6.26
C GLN A 27 -3.84 -14.03 5.46
N TYR A 28 -4.23 -13.86 4.20
CA TYR A 28 -4.62 -14.96 3.32
C TYR A 28 -3.47 -15.56 2.50
N GLY A 29 -2.25 -15.08 2.68
CA GLY A 29 -1.07 -15.56 1.99
C GLY A 29 0.04 -15.96 2.95
N THR A 30 1.09 -16.59 2.44
CA THR A 30 2.25 -17.01 3.24
C THR A 30 3.21 -15.86 3.56
N MET A 31 2.88 -14.63 3.20
CA MET A 31 3.68 -13.44 3.54
C MET A 31 3.87 -13.24 5.04
N ILE A 32 2.93 -13.72 5.86
CA ILE A 32 3.05 -13.66 7.33
C ILE A 32 4.17 -14.58 7.83
N ASP A 33 4.37 -15.70 7.17
CA ASP A 33 5.27 -16.77 7.62
C ASP A 33 6.66 -16.68 7.01
N ARG A 34 6.78 -16.03 5.84
CA ARG A 34 8.01 -15.95 5.05
C ARG A 34 8.48 -14.51 4.89
N PRO A 35 9.79 -14.21 5.10
CA PRO A 35 10.32 -12.87 4.90
C PRO A 35 10.27 -12.48 3.43
N LEU A 36 9.69 -11.31 3.14
CA LEU A 36 9.76 -10.70 1.82
C LEU A 36 11.18 -10.25 1.51
N SER A 37 11.78 -10.84 0.48
CA SER A 37 13.13 -10.52 0.00
C SER A 37 13.16 -9.43 -1.09
N ARG A 38 11.98 -8.98 -1.52
CA ARG A 38 11.82 -7.93 -2.53
C ARG A 38 11.19 -6.69 -1.91
N PRO A 39 11.50 -5.48 -2.42
CA PRO A 39 10.83 -4.27 -1.99
C PRO A 39 9.30 -4.42 -2.09
N PHE A 40 8.60 -4.04 -1.03
CA PHE A 40 7.15 -4.15 -1.01
C PHE A 40 6.52 -2.94 -0.34
N LEU A 41 5.43 -2.45 -0.93
CA LEU A 41 4.64 -1.35 -0.39
C LEU A 41 3.27 -1.85 0.05
N MET A 42 2.90 -1.52 1.29
CA MET A 42 1.53 -1.66 1.77
C MET A 42 0.88 -0.28 1.88
N VAL A 43 -0.22 -0.09 1.18
CA VAL A 43 -1.09 1.08 1.32
C VAL A 43 -2.30 0.68 2.15
N TYR A 44 -2.64 1.49 3.15
CA TYR A 44 -3.77 1.27 4.04
C TYR A 44 -4.79 2.40 3.92
N SER A 45 -6.06 2.01 3.92
CA SER A 45 -7.17 2.93 4.13
C SER A 45 -7.28 3.32 5.62
N ALA A 46 -8.10 4.33 5.89
CA ALA A 46 -8.42 4.77 7.26
C ALA A 46 -9.39 3.82 7.99
N ARG A 47 -9.64 2.62 7.49
CA ARG A 47 -10.55 1.65 8.15
C ARG A 47 -10.04 1.30 9.55
N PRO A 48 -10.93 1.31 10.56
CA PRO A 48 -10.59 0.83 11.91
C PRO A 48 -10.07 -0.62 11.90
N GLY A 49 -9.15 -0.95 12.81
CA GLY A 49 -8.68 -2.33 13.03
C GLY A 49 -7.66 -2.85 12.01
N ARG A 50 -7.18 -2.02 11.09
CA ARG A 50 -6.18 -2.42 10.09
C ARG A 50 -4.74 -2.45 10.61
N ALA A 51 -4.46 -1.76 11.70
CA ALA A 51 -3.16 -1.81 12.34
C ALA A 51 -2.95 -3.17 13.05
N GLY A 52 -1.76 -3.73 13.02
CA GLY A 52 -1.38 -4.89 13.82
C GLY A 52 -0.99 -6.12 13.04
N ALA A 53 -1.91 -6.81 12.36
CA ALA A 53 -1.58 -8.04 11.60
C ALA A 53 -0.52 -7.81 10.52
N SER A 54 -0.54 -6.63 9.91
CA SER A 54 0.40 -6.21 8.89
C SER A 54 1.78 -5.87 9.46
N ASP A 55 1.86 -5.42 10.70
CA ASP A 55 3.14 -5.06 11.32
C ASP A 55 4.01 -6.32 11.55
N ALA A 56 3.42 -7.51 11.63
CA ALA A 56 4.16 -8.77 11.70
C ALA A 56 4.95 -9.06 10.41
N ILE A 57 4.39 -8.71 9.25
CA ILE A 57 5.06 -8.84 7.95
C ILE A 57 6.27 -7.91 7.88
N TYR A 58 6.12 -6.67 8.36
CA TYR A 58 7.19 -5.68 8.37
C TYR A 58 8.40 -6.12 9.18
N ARG A 59 8.18 -6.70 10.35
CA ARG A 59 9.26 -7.14 11.24
C ARG A 59 10.14 -8.24 10.66
N ARG A 60 9.64 -8.97 9.66
CA ARG A 60 10.34 -10.06 8.99
C ARG A 60 10.86 -9.72 7.60
N ALA A 61 10.57 -8.53 7.09
CA ALA A 61 11.01 -8.14 5.75
C ALA A 61 12.55 -8.12 5.66
N ALA A 62 13.09 -8.81 4.68
CA ALA A 62 14.54 -8.83 4.39
C ALA A 62 14.95 -7.75 3.38
N ALA A 63 13.99 -7.04 2.79
CA ALA A 63 14.19 -5.95 1.84
C ALA A 63 13.48 -4.69 2.33
N PRO A 64 13.74 -3.51 1.73
CA PRO A 64 13.06 -2.28 2.07
C PRO A 64 11.54 -2.44 1.97
N TYR A 65 10.87 -2.09 3.03
CA TYR A 65 9.43 -2.16 3.15
C TYR A 65 8.84 -0.78 3.45
N TYR A 66 7.78 -0.44 2.76
CA TYR A 66 7.11 0.84 2.95
C TYR A 66 5.66 0.62 3.37
N ARG A 67 5.23 1.43 4.32
CA ARG A 67 3.83 1.56 4.72
C ARG A 67 3.35 2.96 4.39
N ILE A 68 2.22 3.07 3.73
CA ILE A 68 1.52 4.31 3.48
C ILE A 68 0.10 4.19 4.05
N ASP A 69 -0.25 5.11 4.93
CA ASP A 69 -1.62 5.25 5.41
C ASP A 69 -2.25 6.45 4.69
N VAL A 70 -3.44 6.26 4.10
CA VAL A 70 -4.20 7.30 3.39
C VAL A 70 -5.45 7.63 4.19
N GLY A 71 -5.46 8.79 4.81
CA GLY A 71 -6.58 9.29 5.60
C GLY A 71 -7.84 9.52 4.77
N LYS A 72 -9.00 9.45 5.43
CA LYS A 72 -10.33 9.70 4.83
C LYS A 72 -10.72 8.73 3.71
N THR A 73 -10.02 7.60 3.56
CA THR A 73 -10.33 6.56 2.57
C THR A 73 -10.84 5.28 3.21
N LEU A 74 -11.61 4.51 2.46
CA LEU A 74 -11.99 3.13 2.72
C LEU A 74 -11.46 2.23 1.59
N HIS A 75 -11.75 0.92 1.67
CA HIS A 75 -11.17 -0.05 0.74
C HIS A 75 -11.48 0.23 -0.74
N LEU A 76 -12.70 0.61 -1.06
CA LEU A 76 -13.13 0.83 -2.43
C LEU A 76 -12.61 2.14 -3.04
N ASP A 77 -12.09 3.06 -2.22
CA ASP A 77 -11.47 4.30 -2.70
C ASP A 77 -10.18 4.07 -3.53
N PHE A 78 -9.60 2.87 -3.43
CA PHE A 78 -8.45 2.47 -4.24
C PHE A 78 -8.83 1.80 -5.58
N SER A 79 -10.08 1.93 -5.99
CA SER A 79 -10.61 1.39 -7.24
C SER A 79 -11.47 2.41 -7.97
N ASP A 80 -11.80 2.13 -9.24
CA ASP A 80 -12.66 3.01 -10.03
C ASP A 80 -14.10 3.11 -9.49
N MET A 81 -14.47 2.24 -8.54
CA MET A 81 -15.76 2.32 -7.84
C MET A 81 -15.97 3.65 -7.11
N ILE A 82 -14.90 4.36 -6.79
CA ILE A 82 -14.98 5.71 -6.20
C ILE A 82 -15.76 6.70 -7.07
N PHE A 83 -15.77 6.49 -8.40
CA PHE A 83 -16.49 7.34 -9.34
C PHE A 83 -17.95 6.95 -9.54
N TRP A 84 -18.40 5.81 -8.97
CA TRP A 84 -19.80 5.37 -9.06
C TRP A 84 -20.71 6.08 -8.06
N GLY A 85 -20.12 6.83 -7.12
CA GLY A 85 -20.79 7.84 -6.29
C GLY A 85 -21.86 7.31 -5.34
N GLY A 86 -23.02 7.93 -5.40
CA GLY A 86 -24.11 7.88 -4.42
C GLY A 86 -24.38 6.57 -3.73
N PRO A 87 -24.78 5.48 -4.42
CA PRO A 87 -25.19 4.25 -3.72
C PRO A 87 -24.10 3.58 -2.89
N LEU A 88 -22.84 3.75 -3.25
CA LEU A 88 -21.69 3.22 -2.48
C LEU A 88 -21.36 4.12 -1.29
N HIS A 89 -21.48 5.43 -1.47
CA HIS A 89 -21.29 6.40 -0.42
C HIS A 89 -22.36 6.26 0.68
N ASP A 90 -23.62 6.14 0.27
CA ASP A 90 -24.77 5.99 1.18
C ASP A 90 -24.67 4.70 2.03
N ARG A 91 -24.01 3.68 1.52
CA ARG A 91 -23.75 2.42 2.24
C ARG A 91 -22.49 2.45 3.11
N GLY A 92 -21.80 3.58 3.20
CA GLY A 92 -20.52 3.69 3.91
C GLY A 92 -19.40 2.81 3.33
N ALA A 93 -19.45 2.51 2.03
CA ALA A 93 -18.46 1.69 1.34
C ALA A 93 -17.27 2.53 0.82
N LEU A 94 -17.46 3.84 0.71
CA LEU A 94 -16.45 4.82 0.35
C LEU A 94 -16.14 5.73 1.52
N GLY A 95 -14.91 6.24 1.55
CA GLY A 95 -14.47 7.24 2.51
C GLY A 95 -15.03 8.64 2.21
N THR A 96 -14.51 9.63 2.93
CA THR A 96 -14.95 11.04 2.79
C THR A 96 -14.03 11.87 1.89
N LEU A 97 -13.02 11.24 1.29
CA LEU A 97 -12.13 11.90 0.36
C LEU A 97 -12.81 12.08 -1.00
N ALA A 98 -12.64 13.26 -1.62
CA ALA A 98 -13.20 13.50 -2.95
C ALA A 98 -12.65 12.50 -3.97
N PRO A 99 -13.47 11.94 -4.88
CA PRO A 99 -13.07 10.89 -5.82
C PRO A 99 -11.83 11.23 -6.65
N VAL A 100 -11.78 12.43 -7.21
CA VAL A 100 -10.63 12.88 -8.02
C VAL A 100 -9.36 12.96 -7.15
N ARG A 101 -9.50 13.43 -5.92
CA ARG A 101 -8.37 13.54 -4.98
C ARG A 101 -7.82 12.17 -4.59
N ALA A 102 -8.69 11.20 -4.30
CA ALA A 102 -8.27 9.83 -3.97
C ALA A 102 -7.57 9.15 -5.15
N ALA A 103 -8.08 9.35 -6.37
CA ALA A 103 -7.45 8.83 -7.58
C ALA A 103 -6.08 9.48 -7.86
N GLU A 104 -5.94 10.79 -7.61
CA GLU A 104 -4.68 11.52 -7.71
C GLU A 104 -3.64 10.96 -6.75
N ILE A 105 -3.99 10.81 -5.48
CA ILE A 105 -3.13 10.26 -4.43
C ILE A 105 -2.72 8.84 -4.77
N THR A 106 -3.67 7.98 -5.13
CA THR A 106 -3.40 6.58 -5.47
C THR A 106 -2.43 6.47 -6.65
N ARG A 107 -2.65 7.24 -7.72
CA ARG A 107 -1.74 7.29 -8.88
C ARG A 107 -0.35 7.79 -8.50
N ALA A 108 -0.26 8.83 -7.67
CA ALA A 108 1.01 9.37 -7.22
C ALA A 108 1.80 8.34 -6.40
N ILE A 109 1.14 7.62 -5.49
CA ILE A 109 1.74 6.55 -4.68
C ILE A 109 2.29 5.45 -5.59
N VAL A 110 1.47 4.89 -6.47
CA VAL A 110 1.85 3.77 -7.35
C VAL A 110 3.01 4.16 -8.25
N ARG A 111 2.87 5.31 -8.94
CA ARG A 111 3.90 5.80 -9.86
C ARG A 111 5.21 6.05 -9.14
N GLN A 112 5.22 6.85 -8.08
CA GLN A 112 6.46 7.21 -7.39
C GLN A 112 7.14 6.00 -6.74
N TYR A 113 6.36 5.04 -6.26
CA TYR A 113 6.92 3.79 -5.73
C TYR A 113 7.66 3.01 -6.82
N PHE A 114 7.03 2.74 -7.95
CA PHE A 114 7.67 1.99 -9.02
C PHE A 114 8.79 2.77 -9.73
N ASP A 115 8.67 4.09 -9.87
CA ASP A 115 9.76 4.93 -10.38
C ASP A 115 11.02 4.78 -9.50
N GLN A 116 10.87 4.74 -8.18
CA GLN A 116 12.00 4.55 -7.28
C GLN A 116 12.53 3.12 -7.30
N MET A 117 11.67 2.10 -7.30
CA MET A 117 12.09 0.70 -7.19
C MET A 117 12.65 0.15 -8.51
N LEU A 118 12.11 0.56 -9.65
CA LEU A 118 12.47 0.01 -10.95
C LEU A 118 13.42 0.90 -11.77
N SER A 119 13.42 2.21 -11.49
CA SER A 119 14.20 3.18 -12.28
C SER A 119 15.19 3.99 -11.44
N SER A 120 15.30 3.69 -10.14
CA SER A 120 16.16 4.41 -9.17
C SER A 120 15.88 5.92 -9.12
N ARG A 121 14.72 6.38 -9.56
CA ARG A 121 14.31 7.77 -9.44
C ARG A 121 13.91 8.07 -8.00
N ARG A 122 14.45 9.15 -7.46
CA ARG A 122 14.07 9.58 -6.10
C ARG A 122 12.57 9.91 -6.04
N SER A 123 11.89 9.34 -5.05
CA SER A 123 10.50 9.67 -4.75
C SER A 123 10.42 10.61 -3.55
N PRO A 124 10.00 11.88 -3.75
CA PRO A 124 9.73 12.78 -2.64
C PRO A 124 8.69 12.22 -1.67
N LEU A 125 7.64 11.56 -2.19
CA LEU A 125 6.60 10.93 -1.37
C LEU A 125 7.19 9.88 -0.43
N LEU A 126 8.00 8.96 -0.93
CA LEU A 126 8.60 7.91 -0.08
C LEU A 126 9.71 8.45 0.85
N ALA A 127 10.23 9.62 0.56
CA ALA A 127 11.14 10.34 1.45
C ALA A 127 10.42 11.09 2.59
N GLY A 128 9.09 11.05 2.63
CA GLY A 128 8.28 11.77 3.61
C GLY A 128 8.02 13.24 3.25
N GLU A 129 8.38 13.65 2.03
CA GLU A 129 8.17 15.00 1.49
C GLU A 129 6.86 15.10 0.71
N SER A 130 5.83 14.41 1.18
CA SER A 130 4.52 14.39 0.51
C SER A 130 3.84 15.75 0.57
N THR A 131 3.30 16.20 -0.57
CA THR A 131 2.41 17.36 -0.65
C THR A 131 0.95 17.01 -0.36
N PHE A 132 0.67 15.74 -0.06
CA PHE A 132 -0.66 15.24 0.28
C PHE A 132 -0.80 15.16 1.81
N PRO A 133 -1.56 16.06 2.46
CA PRO A 133 -1.73 16.01 3.92
C PRO A 133 -2.47 14.76 4.40
N GLU A 134 -3.17 14.06 3.50
CA GLU A 134 -3.86 12.81 3.77
C GLU A 134 -2.93 11.60 3.84
N VAL A 135 -1.67 11.75 3.43
CA VAL A 135 -0.72 10.64 3.26
C VAL A 135 0.33 10.65 4.34
N THR A 136 0.44 9.55 5.07
CA THR A 136 1.52 9.30 6.04
C THR A 136 2.37 8.14 5.54
N VAL A 137 3.68 8.37 5.42
CA VAL A 137 4.64 7.38 4.95
C VAL A 137 5.52 6.90 6.10
N ARG A 138 5.69 5.60 6.22
CA ARG A 138 6.64 4.97 7.14
C ARG A 138 7.54 4.01 6.36
N ARG A 139 8.83 4.27 6.38
CA ARG A 139 9.82 3.31 5.91
C ARG A 139 10.24 2.43 7.08
N ILE A 140 10.17 1.14 6.88
CA ILE A 140 10.63 0.17 7.87
C ILE A 140 11.86 -0.50 7.29
N SER A 141 13.00 -0.25 7.90
CA SER A 141 14.25 -0.92 7.57
C SER A 141 14.22 -2.34 8.13
N PRO A 142 14.81 -3.33 7.43
CA PRO A 142 15.00 -4.66 7.99
C PRO A 142 15.68 -4.56 9.35
N ALA A 143 15.21 -5.33 10.31
CA ALA A 143 15.83 -5.39 11.63
C ALA A 143 17.26 -5.90 11.51
N GLY A 144 18.24 -5.06 11.82
CA GLY A 144 19.63 -5.42 12.08
C GLY A 144 20.43 -5.90 10.85
N ARG A 145 21.02 -4.98 10.10
CA ARG A 145 22.38 -5.11 9.58
C ARG A 145 23.18 -3.91 10.03
#